data_8589283eec5dd70a7247e437a4101d77
#
_entry.id   8589283eec5dd70a7247e437a4101d77
#
_cell.length_a   1.000
_cell.length_b   1.000
_cell.length_c   1.000
_cell.angle_alpha   90.00
_cell.angle_beta   90.00
_cell.angle_gamma   90.00
#
_symmetry.space_group_name_H-M   'P 1'
#
loop_
_entity.id
_entity.type
_entity.pdbx_description
1 polymer ?
#
loop_
_entity_poly.entity_id
_entity_poly.type
_entity_poly.pdbx_seq_one_letter_code
_entity_poly.pdbx_strand_id
1 'polypeptide(L)'
;MVTKRELCVDFAPFDVAWVEQTASTNADLLAAARQGAPANSVLVADVQTHGKGRRGRAWLAPPRSALLFSVLLRPNLEVSHASLVTTALAVGVAEACEQIAGVRPLLKWPNDLLVGDRKLAGVLAESLSISHRLQAVVVGMGLNVHQVPVEVAPNAVCLEDVCGGFVNRLDRATLLAAILERLSFWMTGIEVQDKQAELLAQARKHSATLGQRVCVYLGDGTILEGIAQDLDQTGALLLAEDMASDVVAAGDVVAAGASRCIRVVSADVVHLRRA
;
A
#
# COMPACT_ATOMS: atom_id res chain seq x y z
N MET A 1 -1.90 20.67 22.34
CA MET A 1 -0.43 20.68 22.34
C MET A 1 0.02 19.26 22.03
N VAL A 2 0.63 19.02 20.87
CA VAL A 2 1.09 17.69 20.48
C VAL A 2 2.41 17.44 21.20
N THR A 3 2.42 16.51 22.16
CA THR A 3 3.65 16.14 22.88
C THR A 3 4.50 15.28 21.94
N LYS A 4 5.60 15.85 21.45
CA LYS A 4 6.58 15.12 20.63
C LYS A 4 7.30 14.14 21.56
N ARG A 5 7.20 12.83 21.31
CA ARG A 5 7.92 11.81 22.08
C ARG A 5 9.39 11.88 21.69
N GLU A 6 10.29 11.93 22.67
CA GLU A 6 11.72 11.73 22.39
C GLU A 6 11.95 10.29 21.94
N LEU A 7 12.50 10.14 20.75
CA LEU A 7 12.79 8.84 20.14
C LEU A 7 14.30 8.66 20.11
N CYS A 8 14.79 7.51 20.59
CA CYS A 8 16.22 7.17 20.60
C CYS A 8 16.71 6.61 19.25
N VAL A 9 15.91 6.76 18.17
CA VAL A 9 16.19 6.21 16.83
C VAL A 9 16.40 7.38 15.88
N ASP A 10 17.43 7.28 15.03
CA ASP A 10 17.66 8.24 13.94
C ASP A 10 16.75 7.92 12.76
N PHE A 11 16.06 8.92 12.26
CA PHE A 11 15.17 8.83 11.11
C PHE A 11 15.63 9.66 9.91
N ALA A 12 16.84 10.19 9.93
CA ALA A 12 17.33 11.01 8.81
C ALA A 12 17.20 10.27 7.46
N PRO A 13 16.77 10.93 6.38
CA PRO A 13 16.47 12.37 6.25
C PRO A 13 15.01 12.76 6.57
N PHE A 14 14.27 11.98 7.33
CA PHE A 14 12.86 12.22 7.66
C PHE A 14 12.70 13.00 8.98
N ASP A 15 11.79 13.99 8.99
CA ASP A 15 11.35 14.67 10.21
C ASP A 15 10.12 13.95 10.78
N VAL A 16 10.33 13.17 11.85
CA VAL A 16 9.30 12.32 12.45
C VAL A 16 8.67 13.00 13.66
N ALA A 17 7.36 13.23 13.57
CA ALA A 17 6.52 13.59 14.70
C ALA A 17 5.71 12.37 15.15
N TRP A 18 5.81 12.00 16.44
CA TRP A 18 5.03 10.90 17.03
C TRP A 18 4.04 11.46 18.03
N VAL A 19 2.75 11.19 17.84
CA VAL A 19 1.65 11.71 18.65
C VAL A 19 0.89 10.56 19.32
N GLU A 20 0.28 10.82 20.46
CA GLU A 20 -0.55 9.83 21.14
C GLU A 20 -1.81 9.53 20.33
N GLN A 21 -2.47 10.57 19.82
CA GLN A 21 -3.73 10.43 19.10
C GLN A 21 -3.90 11.52 18.03
N THR A 22 -4.48 11.10 16.90
CA THR A 22 -5.05 12.02 15.91
C THR A 22 -6.30 11.41 15.27
N ALA A 23 -7.01 12.20 14.48
CA ALA A 23 -8.10 11.67 13.67
C ALA A 23 -7.56 10.76 12.54
N SER A 24 -6.58 11.26 11.77
CA SER A 24 -5.94 10.51 10.68
C SER A 24 -4.61 11.17 10.32
N THR A 25 -3.53 10.40 10.38
CA THR A 25 -2.18 10.86 9.99
C THR A 25 -2.13 11.35 8.54
N ASN A 26 -2.86 10.68 7.61
CA ASN A 26 -2.97 11.13 6.23
C ASN A 26 -3.66 12.48 6.11
N ALA A 27 -4.78 12.67 6.78
CA ALA A 27 -5.54 13.92 6.71
C ALA A 27 -4.73 15.10 7.24
N ASP A 28 -4.01 14.89 8.35
CA ASP A 28 -3.18 15.92 8.98
C ASP A 28 -2.01 16.32 8.08
N LEU A 29 -1.28 15.33 7.53
CA LEU A 29 -0.17 15.63 6.61
C LEU A 29 -0.66 16.22 5.28
N LEU A 30 -1.83 15.82 4.79
CA LEU A 30 -2.40 16.42 3.58
C LEU A 30 -2.78 17.90 3.82
N ALA A 31 -3.29 18.23 5.00
CA ALA A 31 -3.53 19.61 5.40
C ALA A 31 -2.22 20.41 5.53
N ALA A 32 -1.20 19.83 6.15
CA ALA A 32 0.13 20.43 6.27
C ALA A 32 0.78 20.63 4.89
N ALA A 33 0.63 19.66 3.96
CA ALA A 33 1.15 19.76 2.60
C ALA A 33 0.58 20.96 1.83
N ARG A 34 -0.73 21.27 2.02
CA ARG A 34 -1.39 22.45 1.45
C ARG A 34 -0.84 23.76 2.02
N GLN A 35 -0.31 23.73 3.25
CA GLN A 35 0.31 24.87 3.93
C GLN A 35 1.82 24.96 3.67
N GLY A 36 2.37 24.12 2.79
CA GLY A 36 3.77 24.18 2.39
C GLY A 36 4.73 23.35 3.25
N ALA A 37 4.23 22.40 4.05
CA ALA A 37 5.11 21.50 4.80
C ALA A 37 6.16 20.85 3.88
N PRO A 38 7.42 20.66 4.35
CA PRO A 38 8.49 20.09 3.54
C PRO A 38 8.27 18.61 3.21
N ALA A 39 8.92 18.15 2.13
CA ALA A 39 9.02 16.71 1.87
C ALA A 39 9.74 16.01 3.04
N ASN A 40 9.51 14.68 3.16
CA ASN A 40 10.05 13.83 4.22
C ASN A 40 9.48 14.15 5.64
N SER A 41 8.42 14.97 5.74
CA SER A 41 7.65 15.07 6.99
C SER A 41 6.90 13.77 7.24
N VAL A 42 7.02 13.20 8.44
CA VAL A 42 6.37 11.95 8.86
C VAL A 42 5.54 12.20 10.11
N LEU A 43 4.30 11.74 10.09
CA LEU A 43 3.42 11.73 11.27
C LEU A 43 3.07 10.30 11.65
N VAL A 44 3.38 9.93 12.89
CA VAL A 44 3.03 8.65 13.50
C VAL A 44 2.02 8.87 14.60
N ALA A 45 1.05 7.98 14.75
CA ALA A 45 0.08 8.04 15.84
C ALA A 45 -0.01 6.70 16.58
N ASP A 46 -0.16 6.75 17.92
CA ASP A 46 -0.47 5.57 18.72
C ASP A 46 -1.93 5.15 18.53
N VAL A 47 -2.82 6.13 18.24
CA VAL A 47 -4.25 5.93 17.98
C VAL A 47 -4.72 6.82 16.86
N GLN A 48 -5.50 6.26 15.92
CA GLN A 48 -6.31 7.04 14.98
C GLN A 48 -7.80 6.86 15.29
N THR A 49 -8.53 7.96 15.56
CA THR A 49 -9.97 7.91 15.84
C THR A 49 -10.83 7.80 14.59
N HIS A 50 -10.30 8.21 13.44
CA HIS A 50 -10.93 8.17 12.12
C HIS A 50 -9.93 7.67 11.07
N GLY A 51 -9.23 6.56 11.39
CA GLY A 51 -8.30 5.92 10.47
C GLY A 51 -8.99 5.58 9.15
N LYS A 52 -8.34 5.88 8.02
CA LYS A 52 -8.91 5.75 6.68
C LYS A 52 -8.27 4.61 5.91
N GLY A 53 -9.10 3.81 5.25
CA GLY A 53 -8.73 2.93 4.16
C GLY A 53 -9.30 3.45 2.83
N ARG A 54 -9.05 2.73 1.75
CA ARG A 54 -9.58 3.06 0.42
C ARG A 54 -11.12 2.96 0.39
N ARG A 55 -11.74 3.77 -0.48
CA ARG A 55 -13.20 3.79 -0.72
C ARG A 55 -14.02 4.00 0.57
N GLY A 56 -13.54 4.85 1.47
CA GLY A 56 -14.25 5.19 2.71
C GLY A 56 -14.26 4.11 3.78
N ARG A 57 -13.56 2.99 3.59
CA ARG A 57 -13.41 1.98 4.65
C ARG A 57 -12.61 2.56 5.82
N ALA A 58 -12.95 2.17 7.04
CA ALA A 58 -12.18 2.53 8.22
C ALA A 58 -10.96 1.61 8.38
N TRP A 59 -9.86 2.16 8.91
CA TRP A 59 -8.76 1.39 9.45
C TRP A 59 -8.85 1.42 10.98
N LEU A 60 -9.02 0.26 11.58
CA LEU A 60 -9.18 0.10 13.02
C LEU A 60 -7.97 -0.66 13.59
N ALA A 61 -7.42 -0.16 14.69
CA ALA A 61 -6.34 -0.83 15.43
C ALA A 61 -6.48 -0.50 16.92
N PRO A 62 -6.27 -1.47 17.81
CA PRO A 62 -6.18 -1.18 19.23
C PRO A 62 -5.04 -0.17 19.52
N PRO A 63 -5.15 0.63 20.60
CA PRO A 63 -4.11 1.59 20.96
C PRO A 63 -2.71 0.93 21.02
N ARG A 64 -1.73 1.54 20.36
CA ARG A 64 -0.31 1.11 20.36
C ARG A 64 -0.06 -0.29 19.80
N SER A 65 -1.04 -0.92 19.16
CA SER A 65 -0.91 -2.28 18.58
C SER A 65 -0.38 -2.30 17.16
N ALA A 66 -0.56 -1.23 16.42
CA ALA A 66 -0.15 -1.08 15.04
C ALA A 66 0.85 0.07 14.88
N LEU A 67 1.59 0.04 13.79
CA LEU A 67 2.37 1.17 13.31
C LEU A 67 1.48 1.94 12.31
N LEU A 68 0.95 3.09 12.78
CA LEU A 68 0.07 3.97 12.04
C LEU A 68 0.84 5.23 11.68
N PHE A 69 1.22 5.39 10.42
CA PHE A 69 2.01 6.54 10.01
C PHE A 69 1.69 6.99 8.59
N SER A 70 2.07 8.21 8.28
CA SER A 70 2.02 8.78 6.94
C SER A 70 3.32 9.54 6.65
N VAL A 71 3.70 9.57 5.39
CA VAL A 71 4.89 10.29 4.88
C VAL A 71 4.45 11.26 3.80
N LEU A 72 4.88 12.52 3.90
CA LEU A 72 4.72 13.53 2.86
C LEU A 72 5.91 13.49 1.92
N LEU A 73 5.66 13.22 0.65
CA LEU A 73 6.64 13.19 -0.42
C LEU A 73 6.31 14.24 -1.50
N ARG A 74 7.34 14.72 -2.21
CA ARG A 74 7.19 15.65 -3.34
C ARG A 74 7.98 15.15 -4.55
N PRO A 75 7.59 13.97 -5.10
CA PRO A 75 8.30 13.40 -6.25
C PRO A 75 8.00 14.20 -7.52
N ASN A 76 9.00 14.30 -8.40
CA ASN A 76 8.83 14.89 -9.71
C ASN A 76 8.22 13.87 -10.69
N LEU A 77 6.97 13.45 -10.43
CA LEU A 77 6.24 12.45 -11.21
C LEU A 77 4.96 13.02 -11.82
N GLU A 78 4.51 12.40 -12.89
CA GLU A 78 3.17 12.59 -13.41
C GLU A 78 2.12 11.89 -12.52
N VAL A 79 0.88 12.39 -12.54
CA VAL A 79 -0.24 11.78 -11.81
C VAL A 79 -0.47 10.33 -12.21
N SER A 80 -0.22 9.98 -13.49
CA SER A 80 -0.31 8.62 -14.02
C SER A 80 0.61 7.62 -13.30
N HIS A 81 1.71 8.10 -12.69
CA HIS A 81 2.71 7.32 -11.97
C HIS A 81 2.55 7.38 -10.43
N ALA A 82 1.47 7.98 -9.92
CA ALA A 82 1.26 8.12 -8.46
C ALA A 82 1.24 6.77 -7.72
N SER A 83 0.80 5.69 -8.38
CA SER A 83 0.79 4.33 -7.83
C SER A 83 2.19 3.79 -7.49
N LEU A 84 3.24 4.29 -8.15
CA LEU A 84 4.63 3.90 -7.86
C LEU A 84 5.03 4.30 -6.43
N VAL A 85 4.50 5.40 -5.89
CA VAL A 85 4.75 5.81 -4.48
C VAL A 85 4.13 4.79 -3.51
N THR A 86 2.91 4.32 -3.81
CA THR A 86 2.25 3.26 -3.03
C THR A 86 3.06 1.96 -3.09
N THR A 87 3.52 1.59 -4.29
CA THR A 87 4.34 0.40 -4.53
C THR A 87 5.68 0.50 -3.80
N ALA A 88 6.35 1.67 -3.82
CA ALA A 88 7.61 1.90 -3.14
C ALA A 88 7.48 1.70 -1.62
N LEU A 89 6.41 2.24 -1.00
CA LEU A 89 6.16 2.00 0.42
C LEU A 89 5.84 0.53 0.69
N ALA A 90 5.00 -0.12 -0.12
CA ALA A 90 4.63 -1.52 0.08
C ALA A 90 5.84 -2.47 -0.03
N VAL A 91 6.70 -2.29 -1.04
CA VAL A 91 7.95 -3.05 -1.20
C VAL A 91 8.89 -2.77 -0.04
N GLY A 92 9.08 -1.50 0.34
CA GLY A 92 9.93 -1.11 1.46
C GLY A 92 9.49 -1.70 2.79
N VAL A 93 8.17 -1.75 3.04
CA VAL A 93 7.61 -2.40 4.25
C VAL A 93 7.86 -3.91 4.22
N ALA A 94 7.67 -4.58 3.07
CA ALA A 94 7.92 -6.01 2.97
C ALA A 94 9.41 -6.34 3.25
N GLU A 95 10.33 -5.54 2.73
CA GLU A 95 11.77 -5.68 2.97
C GLU A 95 12.15 -5.41 4.44
N ALA A 96 11.57 -4.35 5.06
CA ALA A 96 11.80 -4.04 6.46
C ALA A 96 11.24 -5.12 7.41
N CYS A 97 10.07 -5.67 7.12
CA CYS A 97 9.50 -6.79 7.87
C CYS A 97 10.40 -8.04 7.78
N GLU A 98 10.97 -8.33 6.61
CA GLU A 98 11.92 -9.43 6.45
C GLU A 98 13.19 -9.19 7.26
N GLN A 99 13.75 -7.98 7.20
CA GLN A 99 14.97 -7.61 7.92
C GLN A 99 14.79 -7.66 9.46
N ILE A 100 13.68 -7.13 9.98
CA ILE A 100 13.48 -6.94 11.42
C ILE A 100 12.78 -8.13 12.07
N ALA A 101 11.87 -8.79 11.36
CA ALA A 101 11.01 -9.85 11.91
C ALA A 101 11.19 -11.23 11.20
N GLY A 102 12.05 -11.33 10.19
CA GLY A 102 12.24 -12.57 9.43
C GLY A 102 11.03 -12.97 8.59
N VAL A 103 10.07 -12.08 8.39
CA VAL A 103 8.82 -12.32 7.67
C VAL A 103 8.75 -11.40 6.46
N ARG A 104 8.67 -11.95 5.24
CA ARG A 104 8.45 -11.18 4.03
C ARG A 104 7.00 -11.27 3.58
N PRO A 105 6.18 -10.24 3.79
CA PRO A 105 4.81 -10.20 3.31
C PRO A 105 4.75 -10.14 1.78
N LEU A 106 3.70 -10.72 1.19
CA LEU A 106 3.41 -10.60 -0.23
C LEU A 106 2.51 -9.39 -0.52
N LEU A 107 2.72 -8.77 -1.65
CA LEU A 107 1.96 -7.62 -2.11
C LEU A 107 0.66 -8.08 -2.78
N LYS A 108 -0.47 -7.76 -2.20
CA LYS A 108 -1.78 -7.90 -2.85
C LYS A 108 -2.18 -6.59 -3.50
N TRP A 109 -2.17 -6.58 -4.83
CA TRP A 109 -2.60 -5.41 -5.60
C TRP A 109 -4.03 -4.99 -5.19
N PRO A 110 -4.31 -3.69 -5.06
CA PRO A 110 -3.40 -2.57 -5.35
C PRO A 110 -2.59 -2.08 -4.15
N ASN A 111 -2.89 -2.47 -2.90
CA ASN A 111 -2.40 -1.72 -1.75
C ASN A 111 -2.32 -2.50 -0.42
N ASP A 112 -2.48 -3.79 -0.43
CA ASP A 112 -2.44 -4.61 0.78
C ASP A 112 -1.15 -5.45 0.84
N LEU A 113 -0.70 -5.76 2.05
CA LEU A 113 0.35 -6.75 2.31
C LEU A 113 -0.26 -7.92 3.08
N LEU A 114 0.08 -9.13 2.64
CA LEU A 114 -0.44 -10.37 3.20
C LEU A 114 0.68 -11.25 3.76
N VAL A 115 0.37 -12.02 4.82
CA VAL A 115 1.12 -13.19 5.23
C VAL A 115 0.18 -14.39 5.14
N GLY A 116 0.49 -15.32 4.24
CA GLY A 116 -0.51 -16.28 3.75
C GLY A 116 -1.68 -15.53 3.11
N ASP A 117 -2.91 -15.89 3.49
CA ASP A 117 -4.13 -15.24 3.01
C ASP A 117 -4.61 -14.09 3.92
N ARG A 118 -3.88 -13.80 5.01
CA ARG A 118 -4.28 -12.85 6.03
C ARG A 118 -3.62 -11.48 5.83
N LYS A 119 -4.41 -10.42 6.01
CA LYS A 119 -3.94 -9.05 5.85
C LYS A 119 -3.07 -8.60 7.02
N LEU A 120 -1.83 -8.25 6.72
CA LEU A 120 -0.87 -7.68 7.66
C LEU A 120 -0.92 -6.15 7.64
N ALA A 121 -0.98 -5.54 6.46
CA ALA A 121 -0.92 -4.10 6.31
C ALA A 121 -1.74 -3.59 5.12
N GLY A 122 -1.99 -2.27 5.13
CA GLY A 122 -2.62 -1.58 4.01
C GLY A 122 -2.02 -0.20 3.81
N VAL A 123 -1.88 0.19 2.54
CA VAL A 123 -1.35 1.50 2.11
C VAL A 123 -2.48 2.36 1.59
N LEU A 124 -2.47 3.65 1.92
CA LEU A 124 -3.37 4.66 1.36
C LEU A 124 -2.56 5.87 0.91
N ALA A 125 -2.55 6.14 -0.39
CA ALA A 125 -1.95 7.35 -0.95
C ALA A 125 -3.03 8.36 -1.33
N GLU A 126 -2.81 9.62 -0.93
CA GLU A 126 -3.61 10.78 -1.32
C GLU A 126 -2.66 11.85 -1.89
N SER A 127 -3.04 12.50 -2.98
CA SER A 127 -2.15 13.42 -3.67
C SER A 127 -2.75 14.80 -3.86
N LEU A 128 -1.87 15.79 -3.95
CA LEU A 128 -2.15 17.13 -4.49
C LEU A 128 -1.48 17.22 -5.84
N SER A 129 -2.21 17.64 -6.85
CA SER A 129 -1.70 17.77 -8.22
C SER A 129 -2.12 19.11 -8.83
N ILE A 130 -1.27 19.62 -9.74
CA ILE A 130 -1.58 20.74 -10.61
C ILE A 130 -1.40 20.24 -12.04
N SER A 131 -2.44 20.37 -12.85
CA SER A 131 -2.50 19.79 -14.20
C SER A 131 -2.19 18.29 -14.16
N HIS A 132 -1.12 17.82 -14.78
CA HIS A 132 -0.74 16.41 -14.87
C HIS A 132 0.44 16.03 -13.95
N ARG A 133 0.90 16.95 -13.06
CA ARG A 133 2.06 16.70 -12.22
C ARG A 133 1.68 16.68 -10.74
N LEU A 134 2.31 15.74 -10.03
CA LEU A 134 2.20 15.66 -8.58
C LEU A 134 2.92 16.84 -7.91
N GLN A 135 2.23 17.52 -7.01
CA GLN A 135 2.82 18.56 -6.16
C GLN A 135 3.24 17.97 -4.80
N ALA A 136 2.43 17.03 -4.33
CA ALA A 136 2.69 16.29 -3.12
C ALA A 136 1.92 14.97 -3.14
N VAL A 137 2.49 13.96 -2.49
CA VAL A 137 1.82 12.69 -2.18
C VAL A 137 1.97 12.45 -0.69
N VAL A 138 0.86 12.24 -0.01
CA VAL A 138 0.84 11.71 1.35
C VAL A 138 0.54 10.23 1.25
N VAL A 139 1.51 9.40 1.59
CA VAL A 139 1.36 7.96 1.60
C VAL A 139 1.33 7.46 3.03
N GLY A 140 0.19 6.86 3.43
CA GLY A 140 -0.04 6.32 4.76
C GLY A 140 -0.01 4.80 4.80
N MET A 141 0.38 4.28 5.93
CA MET A 141 0.44 2.86 6.24
C MET A 141 -0.24 2.56 7.56
N GLY A 142 -1.09 1.53 7.56
CA GLY A 142 -1.48 0.80 8.75
C GLY A 142 -0.83 -0.57 8.71
N LEU A 143 0.11 -0.84 9.62
CA LEU A 143 0.79 -2.13 9.75
C LEU A 143 0.47 -2.73 11.12
N ASN A 144 -0.16 -3.89 11.14
CA ASN A 144 -0.45 -4.63 12.36
C ASN A 144 0.85 -5.21 12.94
N VAL A 145 1.27 -4.74 14.12
CA VAL A 145 2.54 -5.16 14.73
C VAL A 145 2.29 -6.14 15.87
N HIS A 146 1.52 -5.74 16.89
CA HIS A 146 1.35 -6.50 18.13
C HIS A 146 -0.01 -7.21 18.23
N GLN A 147 -1.07 -6.59 17.72
CA GLN A 147 -2.43 -7.09 17.88
C GLN A 147 -3.34 -6.64 16.73
N VAL A 148 -4.35 -7.45 16.42
CA VAL A 148 -5.41 -7.13 15.47
C VAL A 148 -6.77 -7.12 16.16
N PRO A 149 -7.72 -6.29 15.70
CA PRO A 149 -9.10 -6.30 16.21
C PRO A 149 -9.88 -7.44 15.54
N VAL A 150 -9.72 -8.68 16.02
CA VAL A 150 -10.27 -9.90 15.37
C VAL A 150 -11.78 -9.87 15.16
N GLU A 151 -12.54 -9.18 16.03
CA GLU A 151 -14.00 -9.06 15.91
C GLU A 151 -14.43 -8.29 14.67
N VAL A 152 -13.62 -7.33 14.21
CA VAL A 152 -13.92 -6.47 13.05
C VAL A 152 -13.04 -6.76 11.83
N ALA A 153 -11.94 -7.48 12.03
CA ALA A 153 -10.99 -7.85 10.99
C ALA A 153 -10.53 -9.33 11.11
N PRO A 154 -11.44 -10.31 10.95
CA PRO A 154 -11.14 -11.72 11.19
C PRO A 154 -10.07 -12.29 10.25
N ASN A 155 -9.86 -11.68 9.09
CA ASN A 155 -8.84 -12.06 8.12
C ASN A 155 -7.54 -11.24 8.25
N ALA A 156 -7.34 -10.54 9.38
CA ALA A 156 -6.10 -9.84 9.66
C ALA A 156 -5.12 -10.71 10.46
N VAL A 157 -3.87 -10.29 10.44
CA VAL A 157 -2.77 -10.89 11.20
C VAL A 157 -1.84 -9.77 11.66
N CYS A 158 -1.17 -9.94 12.80
CA CYS A 158 -0.10 -9.04 13.22
C CYS A 158 1.29 -9.68 13.02
N LEU A 159 2.30 -8.86 13.00
CA LEU A 159 3.66 -9.28 12.71
C LEU A 159 4.22 -10.18 13.82
N GLU A 160 3.91 -9.90 15.09
CA GLU A 160 4.32 -10.74 16.23
C GLU A 160 3.77 -12.16 16.15
N ASP A 161 2.55 -12.36 15.64
CA ASP A 161 1.95 -13.70 15.51
C ASP A 161 2.66 -14.56 14.46
N VAL A 162 3.37 -13.95 13.52
CA VAL A 162 3.97 -14.65 12.37
C VAL A 162 5.48 -14.67 12.36
N CYS A 163 6.15 -13.89 13.25
CA CYS A 163 7.61 -13.83 13.30
C CYS A 163 8.27 -15.07 13.96
N GLY A 164 7.48 -16.06 14.38
CA GLY A 164 7.99 -17.36 14.87
C GLY A 164 8.93 -17.27 16.09
N GLY A 165 8.79 -16.23 16.92
CA GLY A 165 9.68 -16.00 18.06
C GLY A 165 11.05 -15.43 17.66
N PHE A 166 11.21 -14.97 16.41
CA PHE A 166 12.44 -14.36 15.91
C PHE A 166 12.86 -13.14 16.73
N VAL A 167 11.87 -12.43 17.31
CA VAL A 167 12.07 -11.30 18.25
C VAL A 167 11.11 -11.45 19.43
N ASN A 168 11.60 -11.20 20.64
CA ASN A 168 10.75 -11.28 21.85
C ASN A 168 9.62 -10.24 21.85
N ARG A 169 9.87 -9.06 21.29
CA ARG A 169 8.91 -8.00 21.07
C ARG A 169 9.42 -7.05 20.00
N LEU A 170 8.58 -6.74 19.03
CA LEU A 170 8.92 -5.81 17.96
C LEU A 170 8.83 -4.37 18.47
N ASP A 171 9.90 -3.59 18.27
CA ASP A 171 9.87 -2.16 18.53
C ASP A 171 9.37 -1.41 17.30
N ARG A 172 8.27 -0.66 17.44
CA ARG A 172 7.65 0.08 16.34
C ARG A 172 8.54 1.20 15.80
N ALA A 173 9.41 1.80 16.65
CA ALA A 173 10.31 2.85 16.18
C ALA A 173 11.45 2.28 15.34
N THR A 174 12.04 1.16 15.74
CA THR A 174 13.04 0.42 14.96
C THR A 174 12.46 -0.05 13.62
N LEU A 175 11.24 -0.59 13.64
CA LEU A 175 10.55 -1.01 12.41
C LEU A 175 10.25 0.18 11.49
N LEU A 176 9.82 1.32 12.04
CA LEU A 176 9.60 2.55 11.26
C LEU A 176 10.90 3.03 10.61
N ALA A 177 12.03 3.03 11.34
CA ALA A 177 13.32 3.46 10.79
C ALA A 177 13.74 2.59 9.60
N ALA A 178 13.63 1.27 9.73
CA ALA A 178 13.92 0.35 8.63
C ALA A 178 12.98 0.59 7.42
N ILE A 179 11.69 0.83 7.66
CA ILE A 179 10.72 1.15 6.60
C ILE A 179 11.09 2.46 5.89
N LEU A 180 11.42 3.51 6.63
CA LEU A 180 11.78 4.81 6.07
C LEU A 180 13.10 4.75 5.29
N GLU A 181 14.08 3.99 5.75
CA GLU A 181 15.31 3.71 5.00
C GLU A 181 15.00 3.05 3.64
N ARG A 182 14.17 2.00 3.63
CA ARG A 182 13.78 1.31 2.40
C ARG A 182 12.94 2.21 1.48
N LEU A 183 12.02 3.00 2.05
CA LEU A 183 11.26 3.99 1.27
C LEU A 183 12.18 5.02 0.62
N SER A 184 13.17 5.55 1.36
CA SER A 184 14.17 6.49 0.83
C SER A 184 14.94 5.86 -0.34
N PHE A 185 15.38 4.61 -0.19
CA PHE A 185 16.07 3.87 -1.26
C PHE A 185 15.21 3.77 -2.54
N TRP A 186 13.93 3.40 -2.41
CA TRP A 186 13.04 3.24 -3.55
C TRP A 186 12.62 4.57 -4.17
N MET A 187 12.50 5.62 -3.36
CA MET A 187 12.13 6.96 -3.85
C MET A 187 13.33 7.71 -4.48
N THR A 188 14.55 7.35 -4.14
CA THR A 188 15.74 7.96 -4.76
C THR A 188 15.82 7.54 -6.23
N GLY A 189 15.73 8.53 -7.13
CA GLY A 189 15.75 8.31 -8.58
C GLY A 189 14.46 7.72 -9.15
N ILE A 190 13.33 7.76 -8.42
CA ILE A 190 12.05 7.23 -8.90
C ILE A 190 11.56 7.91 -10.18
N GLU A 191 12.09 9.07 -10.54
CA GLU A 191 11.82 9.76 -11.79
C GLU A 191 12.46 9.08 -13.00
N VAL A 192 13.45 8.20 -12.77
CA VAL A 192 14.18 7.49 -13.83
C VAL A 192 13.46 6.18 -14.14
N GLN A 193 13.26 5.91 -15.44
CA GLN A 193 12.52 4.73 -15.90
C GLN A 193 13.14 3.40 -15.43
N ASP A 194 14.46 3.29 -15.40
CA ASP A 194 15.13 2.08 -14.93
C ASP A 194 14.85 1.81 -13.45
N LYS A 195 14.78 2.85 -12.62
CA LYS A 195 14.41 2.73 -11.20
C LYS A 195 12.97 2.29 -11.01
N GLN A 196 12.05 2.81 -11.84
CA GLN A 196 10.66 2.38 -11.86
C GLN A 196 10.55 0.91 -12.27
N ALA A 197 11.29 0.49 -13.28
CA ALA A 197 11.31 -0.91 -13.75
C ALA A 197 11.85 -1.85 -12.65
N GLU A 198 12.91 -1.45 -11.93
CA GLU A 198 13.47 -2.19 -10.79
C GLU A 198 12.43 -2.36 -9.67
N LEU A 199 11.75 -1.28 -9.28
CA LEU A 199 10.69 -1.31 -8.28
C LEU A 199 9.55 -2.24 -8.68
N LEU A 200 9.06 -2.13 -9.92
CA LEU A 200 7.99 -2.97 -10.44
C LEU A 200 8.42 -4.43 -10.55
N ALA A 201 9.68 -4.72 -10.86
CA ALA A 201 10.21 -6.09 -10.85
C ALA A 201 10.15 -6.71 -9.44
N GLN A 202 10.46 -5.96 -8.38
CA GLN A 202 10.30 -6.42 -7.01
C GLN A 202 8.82 -6.63 -6.66
N ALA A 203 7.94 -5.72 -7.06
CA ALA A 203 6.51 -5.86 -6.83
C ALA A 203 5.92 -7.11 -7.52
N ARG A 204 6.34 -7.39 -8.77
CA ARG A 204 5.94 -8.60 -9.51
C ARG A 204 6.43 -9.86 -8.82
N LYS A 205 7.71 -9.91 -8.46
CA LYS A 205 8.37 -11.05 -7.82
C LYS A 205 7.67 -11.47 -6.52
N HIS A 206 7.20 -10.50 -5.76
CA HIS A 206 6.56 -10.72 -4.45
C HIS A 206 5.05 -10.47 -4.46
N SER A 207 4.42 -10.59 -5.64
CA SER A 207 2.97 -10.41 -5.78
C SER A 207 2.21 -11.63 -5.28
N ALA A 208 1.19 -11.38 -4.45
CA ALA A 208 0.16 -12.38 -4.13
C ALA A 208 -0.96 -12.41 -5.18
N THR A 209 -1.01 -11.43 -6.10
CA THR A 209 -2.11 -11.27 -7.04
C THR A 209 -1.79 -11.81 -8.43
N LEU A 210 -0.56 -11.62 -8.92
CA LEU A 210 -0.18 -12.05 -10.26
C LEU A 210 -0.24 -13.58 -10.39
N GLY A 211 -0.73 -14.05 -11.53
CA GLY A 211 -0.99 -15.46 -11.80
C GLY A 211 -2.28 -16.01 -11.17
N GLN A 212 -2.98 -15.21 -10.34
CA GLN A 212 -4.22 -15.64 -9.71
C GLN A 212 -5.44 -15.29 -10.57
N ARG A 213 -6.47 -16.13 -10.48
CA ARG A 213 -7.81 -15.77 -10.94
C ARG A 213 -8.43 -14.79 -9.96
N VAL A 214 -8.90 -13.67 -10.45
CA VAL A 214 -9.38 -12.57 -9.62
C VAL A 214 -10.72 -12.03 -10.11
N CYS A 215 -11.49 -11.51 -9.17
CA CYS A 215 -12.65 -10.67 -9.42
C CYS A 215 -12.26 -9.21 -9.08
N VAL A 216 -12.46 -8.30 -10.01
CA VAL A 216 -12.05 -6.89 -9.93
C VAL A 216 -13.30 -6.01 -9.90
N TYR A 217 -13.49 -5.27 -8.80
CA TYR A 217 -14.61 -4.37 -8.60
C TYR A 217 -14.18 -2.94 -8.90
N LEU A 218 -14.66 -2.37 -10.01
CA LEU A 218 -14.36 -1.00 -10.40
C LEU A 218 -15.20 0.02 -9.61
N GLY A 219 -14.84 1.30 -9.70
CA GLY A 219 -15.51 2.37 -8.97
C GLY A 219 -16.90 2.71 -9.49
N ASP A 220 -17.21 2.37 -10.73
CA ASP A 220 -18.50 2.55 -11.39
C ASP A 220 -19.48 1.37 -11.18
N GLY A 221 -19.09 0.37 -10.40
CA GLY A 221 -19.86 -0.84 -10.14
C GLY A 221 -19.60 -1.97 -11.13
N THR A 222 -18.78 -1.76 -12.16
CA THR A 222 -18.39 -2.82 -13.10
C THR A 222 -17.59 -3.90 -12.39
N ILE A 223 -17.88 -5.16 -12.70
CA ILE A 223 -17.17 -6.33 -12.21
C ILE A 223 -16.47 -7.00 -13.40
N LEU A 224 -15.17 -7.25 -13.26
CA LEU A 224 -14.36 -7.96 -14.24
C LEU A 224 -13.80 -9.23 -13.60
N GLU A 225 -13.79 -10.33 -14.33
CA GLU A 225 -13.13 -11.58 -13.91
C GLU A 225 -12.07 -11.98 -14.90
N GLY A 226 -10.97 -12.55 -14.42
CA GLY A 226 -9.88 -13.00 -15.27
C GLY A 226 -8.64 -13.36 -14.50
N ILE A 227 -7.56 -13.59 -15.23
CA ILE A 227 -6.23 -13.85 -14.68
C ILE A 227 -5.46 -12.54 -14.57
N ALA A 228 -4.96 -12.22 -13.38
CA ALA A 228 -4.05 -11.11 -13.16
C ALA A 228 -2.69 -11.43 -13.79
N GLN A 229 -2.41 -10.88 -14.99
CA GLN A 229 -1.24 -11.27 -15.76
C GLN A 229 0.04 -10.55 -15.35
N ASP A 230 -0.02 -9.23 -15.26
CA ASP A 230 1.17 -8.40 -15.03
C ASP A 230 0.79 -7.03 -14.47
N LEU A 231 1.79 -6.22 -14.17
CA LEU A 231 1.70 -4.78 -13.91
C LEU A 231 2.29 -4.03 -15.10
N ASP A 232 1.62 -2.98 -15.56
CA ASP A 232 2.22 -2.10 -16.58
C ASP A 232 3.31 -1.19 -15.96
N GLN A 233 3.92 -0.35 -16.80
CA GLN A 233 4.98 0.60 -16.37
C GLN A 233 4.53 1.63 -15.32
N THR A 234 3.24 1.82 -15.13
CA THR A 234 2.68 2.71 -14.11
C THR A 234 2.24 1.95 -12.85
N GLY A 235 2.36 0.62 -12.81
CA GLY A 235 1.87 -0.24 -11.72
C GLY A 235 0.37 -0.56 -11.81
N ALA A 236 -0.31 -0.25 -12.93
CA ALA A 236 -1.67 -0.70 -13.17
C ALA A 236 -1.71 -2.20 -13.46
N LEU A 237 -2.77 -2.88 -13.01
CA LEU A 237 -2.94 -4.31 -13.22
C LEU A 237 -3.37 -4.60 -14.65
N LEU A 238 -2.71 -5.55 -15.30
CA LEU A 238 -3.10 -6.11 -16.58
C LEU A 238 -3.89 -7.40 -16.31
N LEU A 239 -5.18 -7.38 -16.66
CA LEU A 239 -6.11 -8.49 -16.48
C LEU A 239 -6.40 -9.15 -17.83
N ALA A 240 -6.11 -10.45 -17.93
CA ALA A 240 -6.61 -11.26 -19.05
C ALA A 240 -8.04 -11.69 -18.71
N GLU A 241 -9.00 -11.14 -19.44
CA GLU A 241 -10.41 -11.43 -19.28
C GLU A 241 -10.71 -12.86 -19.78
N ASP A 242 -11.49 -13.61 -19.01
CA ASP A 242 -12.01 -14.90 -19.48
C ASP A 242 -13.17 -14.66 -20.45
N MET A 243 -13.01 -15.10 -21.68
CA MET A 243 -14.06 -15.07 -22.71
C MET A 243 -15.24 -16.02 -22.43
N ALA A 244 -15.38 -16.51 -21.19
CA ALA A 244 -16.42 -17.48 -20.81
C ALA A 244 -17.61 -16.89 -20.02
N SER A 245 -17.71 -15.58 -19.84
CA SER A 245 -18.90 -14.96 -19.28
C SER A 245 -19.75 -14.37 -20.39
N ASP A 246 -20.84 -15.05 -20.72
CA ASP A 246 -21.92 -14.59 -21.62
C ASP A 246 -22.49 -13.25 -21.14
N VAL A 247 -21.93 -12.16 -21.61
CA VAL A 247 -22.67 -10.91 -21.80
C VAL A 247 -22.94 -10.82 -23.29
N VAL A 248 -24.07 -11.36 -23.71
CA VAL A 248 -24.61 -11.18 -25.04
C VAL A 248 -24.96 -9.69 -25.23
N ALA A 249 -24.01 -8.91 -25.72
CA ALA A 249 -24.29 -7.69 -26.44
C ALA A 249 -24.38 -8.07 -27.92
N ALA A 250 -25.57 -7.90 -28.48
CA ALA A 250 -25.88 -8.25 -29.85
C ALA A 250 -24.91 -7.57 -30.84
N GLY A 251 -24.30 -8.36 -31.71
CA GLY A 251 -23.66 -7.94 -32.96
C GLY A 251 -22.15 -7.80 -32.88
N ASP A 252 -21.45 -8.87 -33.10
CA ASP A 252 -20.34 -9.12 -34.02
C ASP A 252 -19.58 -10.37 -33.56
N VAL A 253 -19.56 -11.37 -34.42
CA VAL A 253 -18.81 -12.62 -34.21
C VAL A 253 -17.32 -12.28 -34.30
N VAL A 254 -16.64 -12.19 -33.19
CA VAL A 254 -15.17 -12.12 -33.13
C VAL A 254 -14.64 -13.52 -32.84
N ALA A 255 -13.67 -13.93 -33.64
CA ALA A 255 -13.07 -15.24 -33.67
C ALA A 255 -12.68 -15.73 -32.25
N ALA A 256 -13.03 -16.95 -31.89
CA ALA A 256 -12.60 -17.67 -30.72
C ALA A 256 -11.07 -17.72 -30.65
N GLY A 257 -10.45 -17.12 -29.62
CA GLY A 257 -9.02 -17.31 -29.37
C GLY A 257 -8.21 -16.13 -28.83
N ALA A 258 -8.72 -14.90 -28.83
CA ALA A 258 -7.95 -13.75 -28.32
C ALA A 258 -8.46 -13.33 -26.92
N SER A 259 -7.70 -13.67 -25.87
CA SER A 259 -7.94 -13.12 -24.53
C SER A 259 -7.80 -11.59 -24.59
N ARG A 260 -8.82 -10.85 -24.14
CA ARG A 260 -8.78 -9.40 -24.05
C ARG A 260 -7.96 -9.02 -22.82
N CYS A 261 -6.90 -8.24 -23.01
CA CYS A 261 -6.13 -7.69 -21.88
C CYS A 261 -6.73 -6.33 -21.47
N ILE A 262 -7.22 -6.23 -20.24
CA ILE A 262 -7.80 -5.01 -19.67
C ILE A 262 -6.82 -4.37 -18.72
N ARG A 263 -6.56 -3.07 -18.88
CA ARG A 263 -5.75 -2.28 -17.98
C ARG A 263 -6.60 -1.72 -16.84
N VAL A 264 -6.28 -2.09 -15.60
CA VAL A 264 -6.98 -1.66 -14.39
C VAL A 264 -6.09 -0.74 -13.56
N VAL A 265 -6.44 0.53 -13.42
CA VAL A 265 -5.65 1.53 -12.69
C VAL A 265 -5.94 1.51 -11.20
N SER A 266 -7.22 1.33 -10.82
CA SER A 266 -7.66 1.31 -9.42
C SER A 266 -8.94 0.49 -9.28
N ALA A 267 -8.90 -0.51 -8.41
CA ALA A 267 -10.04 -1.38 -8.12
C ALA A 267 -9.88 -2.05 -6.76
N ASP A 268 -10.93 -2.71 -6.27
CA ASP A 268 -10.80 -3.75 -5.26
C ASP A 268 -10.65 -5.10 -5.93
N VAL A 269 -9.70 -5.91 -5.46
CA VAL A 269 -9.42 -7.23 -6.02
C VAL A 269 -9.70 -8.32 -4.98
N VAL A 270 -10.48 -9.30 -5.38
CA VAL A 270 -10.74 -10.51 -4.62
C VAL A 270 -10.14 -11.69 -5.37
N HIS A 271 -9.29 -12.47 -4.70
CA HIS A 271 -8.76 -13.71 -5.26
C HIS A 271 -9.86 -14.76 -5.25
N LEU A 272 -10.17 -15.31 -6.42
CA LEU A 272 -11.13 -16.40 -6.55
C LEU A 272 -10.41 -17.71 -6.22
N ARG A 273 -10.87 -18.40 -5.15
CA ARG A 273 -10.37 -19.74 -4.83
C ARG A 273 -10.92 -20.71 -5.86
N ARG A 274 -10.09 -21.66 -6.33
CA ARG A 274 -10.62 -22.84 -7.03
C ARG A 274 -11.46 -23.63 -6.02
N ALA A 275 -12.69 -23.94 -6.42
CA ALA A 275 -13.58 -24.83 -5.67
C ALA A 275 -12.97 -26.23 -5.58
#